data_aefaca73e4c31bfe47720d1741fb1c20
#
_entry.id   aefaca73e4c31bfe47720d1741fb1c20
#
_cell.length_a   1.000
_cell.length_b   1.000
_cell.length_c   1.000
_cell.angle_alpha   90.00
_cell.angle_beta   90.00
_cell.angle_gamma   90.00
#
_symmetry.space_group_name_H-M   'P 1'
#
loop_
_entity.id
_entity.type
_entity.pdbx_description
1 polymer ?
#
loop_
_entity_poly.entity_id
_entity_poly.type
_entity_poly.pdbx_seq_one_letter_code
_entity_poly.pdbx_strand_id
1 'polypeptide(L)'
;MYYINFENDVFIDENIDLSHLKDLVRIYLNRCDSYQITILKEYKKSKKILDDFAVYSDENGYEYILQGIVDEDFKETILKNLIGDMALNFMGLSLYDDGILKLEILNYGSEVYIYGFDEKTVVEFSDELEKVYGIKEVNVYIDEDSQEESHHHDHHDHDHDHSCGCHSDEGHDKSCGCGGSCNN
;
A
#
# COMPACT_ATOMS: atom_id res chain seq x y z
N MET A 1 10.50 -4.43 7.19
CA MET A 1 9.46 -5.42 6.90
C MET A 1 9.76 -6.04 5.55
N TYR A 2 9.13 -7.17 5.17
CA TYR A 2 9.38 -7.81 3.87
C TYR A 2 8.10 -7.86 3.05
N TYR A 3 8.23 -7.87 1.72
CA TYR A 3 7.14 -8.18 0.81
C TYR A 3 7.56 -9.20 -0.24
N ILE A 4 6.56 -9.89 -0.79
CA ILE A 4 6.71 -10.88 -1.84
C ILE A 4 6.12 -10.31 -3.13
N ASN A 5 6.80 -10.54 -4.24
CA ASN A 5 6.26 -10.29 -5.58
C ASN A 5 6.41 -11.54 -6.44
N PHE A 6 5.41 -11.81 -7.26
CA PHE A 6 5.48 -12.78 -8.34
C PHE A 6 4.63 -12.35 -9.54
N GLU A 7 4.91 -12.94 -10.68
CA GLU A 7 4.21 -12.65 -11.94
C GLU A 7 3.49 -13.89 -12.46
N ASN A 8 2.38 -13.67 -13.16
CA ASN A 8 1.61 -14.68 -13.87
C ASN A 8 1.56 -14.32 -15.36
N ASP A 9 1.68 -15.31 -16.23
CA ASP A 9 1.68 -15.14 -17.70
C ASP A 9 0.27 -14.95 -18.28
N VAL A 10 -0.61 -14.16 -17.63
CA VAL A 10 -2.03 -13.99 -17.99
C VAL A 10 -2.28 -13.50 -19.42
N PHE A 11 -1.28 -12.87 -20.04
CA PHE A 11 -1.39 -12.38 -21.44
C PHE A 11 -0.73 -13.30 -22.46
N ILE A 12 -0.04 -14.35 -22.02
CA ILE A 12 0.76 -15.25 -22.87
C ILE A 12 0.14 -16.64 -22.94
N ASP A 13 -0.36 -17.16 -21.81
CA ASP A 13 -0.95 -18.50 -21.72
C ASP A 13 -2.47 -18.41 -21.57
N GLU A 14 -3.20 -18.76 -22.63
CA GLU A 14 -4.66 -18.79 -22.66
C GLU A 14 -5.28 -19.84 -21.70
N ASN A 15 -4.47 -20.78 -21.18
CA ASN A 15 -4.91 -21.85 -20.27
C ASN A 15 -4.34 -21.70 -18.86
N ILE A 16 -3.88 -20.50 -18.49
CA ILE A 16 -3.31 -20.27 -17.17
C ILE A 16 -4.34 -20.58 -16.07
N ASP A 17 -3.92 -21.32 -15.05
CA ASP A 17 -4.72 -21.57 -13.84
C ASP A 17 -4.49 -20.44 -12.82
N LEU A 18 -5.49 -19.60 -12.64
CA LEU A 18 -5.49 -18.51 -11.67
C LEU A 18 -6.20 -18.87 -10.35
N SER A 19 -6.44 -20.15 -10.06
CA SER A 19 -7.11 -20.58 -8.82
C SER A 19 -6.35 -20.12 -7.57
N HIS A 20 -5.02 -20.08 -7.63
CA HIS A 20 -4.18 -19.55 -6.55
C HIS A 20 -4.49 -18.10 -6.21
N LEU A 21 -4.80 -17.24 -7.19
CA LEU A 21 -5.21 -15.85 -6.92
C LEU A 21 -6.53 -15.79 -6.13
N LYS A 22 -7.46 -16.67 -6.45
CA LYS A 22 -8.73 -16.75 -5.73
C LYS A 22 -8.55 -17.16 -4.27
N ASP A 23 -7.63 -18.08 -4.01
CA ASP A 23 -7.31 -18.50 -2.65
C ASP A 23 -6.58 -17.41 -1.87
N LEU A 24 -5.61 -16.74 -2.49
CA LEU A 24 -4.94 -15.57 -1.90
C LEU A 24 -5.94 -14.47 -1.56
N VAL A 25 -6.78 -14.06 -2.51
CA VAL A 25 -7.79 -13.02 -2.27
C VAL A 25 -8.73 -13.43 -1.14
N ARG A 26 -9.18 -14.70 -1.08
CA ARG A 26 -10.03 -15.20 0.02
C ARG A 26 -9.35 -15.07 1.38
N ILE A 27 -8.06 -15.41 1.47
CA ILE A 27 -7.29 -15.28 2.71
C ILE A 27 -7.22 -13.82 3.15
N TYR A 28 -6.90 -12.91 2.24
CA TYR A 28 -6.73 -11.49 2.55
C TYR A 28 -8.05 -10.75 2.78
N LEU A 29 -9.13 -11.10 2.10
CA LEU A 29 -10.48 -10.58 2.38
C LEU A 29 -10.95 -10.88 3.82
N ASN A 30 -10.43 -11.94 4.44
CA ASN A 30 -10.76 -12.27 5.83
C ASN A 30 -9.87 -11.54 6.86
N ARG A 31 -8.87 -10.80 6.42
CA ARG A 31 -7.91 -10.09 7.27
C ARG A 31 -7.94 -8.58 7.06
N CYS A 32 -8.46 -8.13 5.93
CA CYS A 32 -8.50 -6.73 5.55
C CYS A 32 -9.88 -6.12 5.80
N ASP A 33 -9.92 -4.83 6.05
CA ASP A 33 -11.13 -4.05 6.35
C ASP A 33 -11.58 -3.16 5.19
N SER A 34 -10.67 -2.85 4.26
CA SER A 34 -10.95 -1.94 3.16
C SER A 34 -10.26 -2.36 1.87
N TYR A 35 -10.76 -1.82 0.76
CA TYR A 35 -10.27 -2.17 -0.58
C TYR A 35 -10.20 -0.97 -1.50
N GLN A 36 -9.37 -1.10 -2.54
CA GLN A 36 -9.40 -0.30 -3.76
C GLN A 36 -9.44 -1.21 -4.98
N ILE A 37 -10.31 -0.92 -5.93
CA ILE A 37 -10.38 -1.61 -7.23
C ILE A 37 -10.23 -0.60 -8.34
N THR A 38 -9.39 -0.93 -9.33
CA THR A 38 -9.21 -0.16 -10.56
C THR A 38 -9.83 -0.92 -11.73
N ILE A 39 -10.67 -0.23 -12.51
CA ILE A 39 -11.39 -0.81 -13.66
C ILE A 39 -11.22 0.13 -14.86
N LEU A 40 -10.84 -0.40 -16.03
CA LEU A 40 -10.87 0.41 -17.25
C LEU A 40 -12.30 0.79 -17.64
N LYS A 41 -12.48 2.02 -18.13
CA LYS A 41 -13.80 2.59 -18.51
C LYS A 41 -14.58 1.78 -19.54
N GLU A 42 -13.93 0.96 -20.33
CA GLU A 42 -14.55 0.04 -21.28
C GLU A 42 -15.26 -1.14 -20.59
N TYR A 43 -14.84 -1.55 -19.38
CA TYR A 43 -15.41 -2.67 -18.61
C TYR A 43 -16.59 -2.25 -17.74
N LYS A 44 -17.61 -1.65 -18.35
CA LYS A 44 -18.83 -1.14 -17.66
C LYS A 44 -19.57 -2.20 -16.84
N LYS A 45 -19.49 -3.47 -17.24
CA LYS A 45 -20.14 -4.58 -16.54
C LYS A 45 -19.49 -4.80 -15.17
N SER A 46 -18.16 -4.83 -15.12
CA SER A 46 -17.42 -4.97 -13.87
C SER A 46 -17.67 -3.79 -12.93
N LYS A 47 -17.63 -2.56 -13.46
CA LYS A 47 -17.99 -1.37 -12.68
C LYS A 47 -19.38 -1.50 -12.06
N LYS A 48 -20.41 -1.85 -12.84
CA LYS A 48 -21.80 -1.96 -12.36
C LYS A 48 -21.96 -2.99 -11.24
N ILE A 49 -21.20 -4.09 -11.25
CA ILE A 49 -21.23 -5.11 -10.20
C ILE A 49 -20.74 -4.54 -8.86
N LEU A 50 -19.76 -3.62 -8.91
CA LEU A 50 -19.05 -3.12 -7.74
C LEU A 50 -19.50 -1.74 -7.26
N ASP A 51 -20.31 -1.02 -8.07
CA ASP A 51 -20.78 0.32 -7.72
C ASP A 51 -21.55 0.37 -6.38
N ASP A 52 -22.34 -0.67 -6.08
CA ASP A 52 -23.16 -0.73 -4.87
C ASP A 52 -22.33 -0.90 -3.58
N PHE A 53 -21.07 -1.31 -3.71
CA PHE A 53 -20.14 -1.50 -2.59
C PHE A 53 -19.18 -0.32 -2.39
N ALA A 54 -19.08 0.58 -3.38
CA ALA A 54 -18.15 1.69 -3.32
C ALA A 54 -18.64 2.80 -2.40
N VAL A 55 -17.86 3.12 -1.37
CA VAL A 55 -18.05 4.32 -0.52
C VAL A 55 -17.49 5.55 -1.22
N TYR A 56 -16.45 5.38 -2.01
CA TYR A 56 -15.84 6.42 -2.84
C TYR A 56 -15.63 5.89 -4.26
N SER A 57 -15.93 6.72 -5.25
CA SER A 57 -15.69 6.44 -6.67
C SER A 57 -15.12 7.67 -7.34
N ASP A 58 -14.02 7.49 -8.07
CA ASP A 58 -13.36 8.53 -8.86
C ASP A 58 -13.12 8.06 -10.28
N GLU A 59 -12.92 9.03 -11.18
CA GLU A 59 -12.56 8.80 -12.59
C GLU A 59 -11.21 9.45 -12.87
N ASN A 60 -10.22 8.64 -13.14
CA ASN A 60 -8.89 9.10 -13.51
C ASN A 60 -8.53 8.64 -14.92
N GLY A 61 -8.44 9.59 -15.88
CA GLY A 61 -8.11 9.28 -17.27
C GLY A 61 -9.03 8.23 -17.89
N TYR A 62 -8.53 7.01 -18.08
CA TYR A 62 -9.25 5.88 -18.69
C TYR A 62 -9.79 4.88 -17.67
N GLU A 63 -9.70 5.19 -16.37
CA GLU A 63 -9.98 4.27 -15.27
C GLU A 63 -11.10 4.78 -14.36
N TYR A 64 -11.78 3.84 -13.73
CA TYR A 64 -12.56 4.05 -12.52
C TYR A 64 -11.79 3.52 -11.33
N ILE A 65 -11.73 4.30 -10.25
CA ILE A 65 -11.17 3.88 -8.97
C ILE A 65 -12.33 3.79 -7.98
N LEU A 66 -12.56 2.59 -7.45
CA LEU A 66 -13.61 2.31 -6.46
C LEU A 66 -12.94 1.93 -5.15
N GLN A 67 -13.35 2.57 -4.06
CA GLN A 67 -12.88 2.26 -2.71
C GLN A 67 -14.06 1.98 -1.79
N GLY A 68 -13.90 1.04 -0.87
CA GLY A 68 -14.96 0.67 0.06
C GLY A 68 -14.48 -0.20 1.20
N ILE A 69 -15.46 -0.69 1.96
CA ILE A 69 -15.26 -1.55 3.13
C ILE A 69 -15.41 -3.00 2.71
N VAL A 70 -14.61 -3.88 3.31
CA VAL A 70 -14.68 -5.33 3.09
C VAL A 70 -15.72 -5.92 4.04
N ASP A 71 -16.97 -6.01 3.59
CA ASP A 71 -18.04 -6.72 4.26
C ASP A 71 -18.34 -8.10 3.64
N GLU A 72 -19.24 -8.88 4.21
CA GLU A 72 -19.52 -10.24 3.73
C GLU A 72 -20.12 -10.26 2.32
N ASP A 73 -20.98 -9.30 1.98
CA ASP A 73 -21.61 -9.21 0.66
C ASP A 73 -20.57 -8.85 -0.41
N PHE A 74 -19.64 -7.95 -0.09
CA PHE A 74 -18.50 -7.64 -0.95
C PHE A 74 -17.59 -8.87 -1.15
N LYS A 75 -17.24 -9.59 -0.06
CA LYS A 75 -16.40 -10.82 -0.15
C LYS A 75 -17.01 -11.84 -1.10
N GLU A 76 -18.31 -12.12 -0.94
CA GLU A 76 -19.03 -13.07 -1.79
C GLU A 76 -19.03 -12.61 -3.25
N THR A 77 -19.29 -11.32 -3.48
CA THR A 77 -19.38 -10.73 -4.81
C THR A 77 -18.02 -10.74 -5.51
N ILE A 78 -16.93 -10.33 -4.83
CA ILE A 78 -15.61 -10.29 -5.43
C ILE A 78 -15.09 -11.70 -5.76
N LEU A 79 -15.25 -12.67 -4.87
CA LEU A 79 -14.84 -14.06 -5.10
C LEU A 79 -15.62 -14.73 -6.23
N LYS A 80 -16.88 -14.36 -6.45
CA LYS A 80 -17.70 -14.86 -7.55
C LYS A 80 -17.32 -14.26 -8.89
N ASN A 81 -16.87 -13.00 -8.91
CA ASN A 81 -16.60 -12.24 -10.14
C ASN A 81 -15.11 -11.92 -10.35
N LEU A 82 -14.22 -12.47 -9.51
CA LEU A 82 -12.80 -12.15 -9.54
C LEU A 82 -12.12 -12.61 -10.81
N ILE A 83 -12.39 -13.84 -11.24
CA ILE A 83 -11.74 -14.44 -12.40
C ILE A 83 -12.72 -14.50 -13.55
N GLY A 84 -12.36 -13.89 -14.68
CA GLY A 84 -13.03 -14.05 -15.96
C GLY A 84 -12.48 -15.25 -16.73
N ASP A 85 -12.73 -15.29 -18.03
CA ASP A 85 -12.35 -16.44 -18.87
C ASP A 85 -10.82 -16.58 -19.03
N MET A 86 -10.07 -15.47 -18.95
CA MET A 86 -8.61 -15.46 -19.21
C MET A 86 -7.81 -14.64 -18.20
N ALA A 87 -8.45 -13.80 -17.37
CA ALA A 87 -7.81 -12.89 -16.45
C ALA A 87 -8.78 -12.42 -15.38
N LEU A 88 -8.33 -11.55 -14.47
CA LEU A 88 -9.23 -10.87 -13.55
C LEU A 88 -10.23 -9.96 -14.27
N ASN A 89 -11.40 -9.81 -13.71
CA ASN A 89 -12.44 -8.91 -14.24
C ASN A 89 -12.19 -7.42 -13.95
N PHE A 90 -11.05 -7.09 -13.32
CA PHE A 90 -10.59 -5.72 -13.02
C PHE A 90 -9.10 -5.58 -13.31
N MET A 91 -8.66 -4.35 -13.57
CA MET A 91 -7.27 -4.05 -13.83
C MET A 91 -6.41 -4.19 -12.56
N GLY A 92 -6.94 -3.80 -11.41
CA GLY A 92 -6.24 -3.90 -10.14
C GLY A 92 -7.16 -4.10 -8.94
N LEU A 93 -6.63 -4.78 -7.91
CA LEU A 93 -7.26 -4.96 -6.60
C LEU A 93 -6.20 -4.75 -5.52
N SER A 94 -6.45 -3.82 -4.60
CA SER A 94 -5.62 -3.59 -3.41
C SER A 94 -6.47 -3.80 -2.17
N LEU A 95 -5.96 -4.56 -1.19
CA LEU A 95 -6.62 -4.85 0.09
C LEU A 95 -5.77 -4.28 1.24
N TYR A 96 -6.44 -3.61 2.17
CA TYR A 96 -5.82 -2.91 3.30
C TYR A 96 -6.37 -3.43 4.63
N ASP A 97 -5.53 -3.39 5.65
CA ASP A 97 -5.85 -3.66 7.04
C ASP A 97 -5.40 -2.45 7.88
N ASP A 98 -6.34 -1.73 8.48
CA ASP A 98 -6.11 -0.46 9.20
C ASP A 98 -5.31 0.57 8.37
N GLY A 99 -5.67 0.69 7.09
CA GLY A 99 -5.03 1.58 6.11
C GLY A 99 -3.66 1.10 5.58
N ILE A 100 -3.16 -0.05 6.04
CA ILE A 100 -1.89 -0.63 5.60
C ILE A 100 -2.15 -1.63 4.47
N LEU A 101 -1.50 -1.44 3.32
CA LEU A 101 -1.58 -2.34 2.17
C LEU A 101 -1.06 -3.74 2.53
N LYS A 102 -1.85 -4.77 2.26
CA LYS A 102 -1.54 -6.18 2.54
C LYS A 102 -1.43 -7.04 1.29
N LEU A 103 -2.29 -6.81 0.31
CA LEU A 103 -2.30 -7.51 -0.97
C LEU A 103 -2.56 -6.51 -2.09
N GLU A 104 -1.79 -6.58 -3.13
CA GLU A 104 -2.02 -5.85 -4.37
C GLU A 104 -1.90 -6.78 -5.56
N ILE A 105 -2.88 -6.74 -6.44
CA ILE A 105 -2.92 -7.50 -7.69
C ILE A 105 -3.13 -6.49 -8.80
N LEU A 106 -2.23 -6.45 -9.76
CA LEU A 106 -2.22 -5.47 -10.85
C LEU A 106 -2.32 -6.16 -12.21
N ASN A 107 -2.59 -5.36 -13.23
CA ASN A 107 -2.56 -5.76 -14.63
C ASN A 107 -3.34 -7.06 -14.90
N TYR A 108 -4.61 -7.11 -14.41
CA TYR A 108 -5.52 -8.26 -14.56
C TYR A 108 -5.02 -9.57 -13.93
N GLY A 109 -4.14 -9.48 -12.94
CA GLY A 109 -3.57 -10.63 -12.25
C GLY A 109 -2.17 -11.02 -12.70
N SER A 110 -1.56 -10.27 -13.63
CA SER A 110 -0.19 -10.58 -14.06
C SER A 110 0.85 -10.26 -12.99
N GLU A 111 0.60 -9.30 -12.13
CA GLU A 111 1.52 -8.90 -11.06
C GLU A 111 0.84 -9.02 -9.71
N VAL A 112 1.51 -9.65 -8.74
CA VAL A 112 1.01 -9.83 -7.37
C VAL A 112 2.06 -9.41 -6.37
N TYR A 113 1.64 -8.57 -5.41
CA TYR A 113 2.46 -8.09 -4.30
C TYR A 113 1.78 -8.42 -2.98
N ILE A 114 2.52 -8.97 -2.03
CA ILE A 114 2.01 -9.35 -0.71
C ILE A 114 2.93 -8.77 0.35
N TYR A 115 2.37 -7.97 1.25
CA TYR A 115 3.11 -7.12 2.19
C TYR A 115 2.97 -7.59 3.64
N GLY A 116 3.91 -7.17 4.48
CA GLY A 116 3.76 -7.25 5.93
C GLY A 116 4.35 -8.51 6.56
N PHE A 117 5.39 -9.10 5.97
CA PHE A 117 6.08 -10.26 6.52
C PHE A 117 7.24 -9.87 7.44
N ASP A 118 7.50 -10.70 8.46
CA ASP A 118 8.80 -10.78 9.11
C ASP A 118 9.75 -11.70 8.33
N GLU A 119 11.01 -11.73 8.72
CA GLU A 119 12.07 -12.49 8.03
C GLU A 119 11.78 -14.00 7.97
N LYS A 120 11.17 -14.57 9.01
CA LYS A 120 10.88 -15.99 9.06
C LYS A 120 9.66 -16.36 8.23
N THR A 121 8.58 -15.61 8.40
CA THR A 121 7.32 -15.88 7.72
C THR A 121 7.39 -15.62 6.22
N VAL A 122 8.24 -14.69 5.74
CA VAL A 122 8.42 -14.44 4.32
C VAL A 122 9.02 -15.66 3.60
N VAL A 123 10.00 -16.32 4.22
CA VAL A 123 10.64 -17.52 3.64
C VAL A 123 9.65 -18.69 3.61
N GLU A 124 8.93 -18.93 4.71
CA GLU A 124 7.94 -20.02 4.79
C GLU A 124 6.83 -19.84 3.74
N PHE A 125 6.35 -18.59 3.56
CA PHE A 125 5.28 -18.30 2.62
C PHE A 125 5.74 -18.31 1.15
N SER A 126 6.96 -17.84 0.84
CA SER A 126 7.52 -17.97 -0.51
C SER A 126 7.69 -19.43 -0.92
N ASP A 127 8.18 -20.27 0.00
CA ASP A 127 8.26 -21.71 -0.17
C ASP A 127 6.88 -22.38 -0.45
N GLU A 128 5.83 -21.91 0.23
CA GLU A 128 4.46 -22.37 0.01
C GLU A 128 3.94 -22.00 -1.38
N LEU A 129 4.17 -20.76 -1.81
CA LEU A 129 3.79 -20.28 -3.15
C LEU A 129 4.43 -21.14 -4.26
N GLU A 130 5.71 -21.46 -4.12
CA GLU A 130 6.40 -22.31 -5.09
C GLU A 130 5.94 -23.76 -5.06
N LYS A 131 5.82 -24.37 -3.88
CA LYS A 131 5.59 -25.81 -3.72
C LYS A 131 4.12 -26.22 -3.84
N VAL A 132 3.20 -25.39 -3.33
CA VAL A 132 1.77 -25.69 -3.29
C VAL A 132 1.06 -25.14 -4.53
N TYR A 133 1.37 -23.90 -4.89
CA TYR A 133 0.70 -23.23 -6.01
C TYR A 133 1.48 -23.29 -7.32
N GLY A 134 2.74 -23.77 -7.29
CA GLY A 134 3.55 -23.97 -8.49
C GLY A 134 4.04 -22.68 -9.14
N ILE A 135 4.07 -21.57 -8.40
CA ILE A 135 4.56 -20.27 -8.87
C ILE A 135 6.07 -20.36 -9.07
N LYS A 136 6.55 -20.03 -10.27
CA LYS A 136 7.94 -20.33 -10.68
C LYS A 136 8.97 -19.31 -10.20
N GLU A 137 8.57 -18.06 -10.07
CA GLU A 137 9.49 -16.95 -9.77
C GLU A 137 8.90 -16.10 -8.64
N VAL A 138 9.16 -16.53 -7.40
CA VAL A 138 8.77 -15.79 -6.21
C VAL A 138 9.94 -14.94 -5.74
N ASN A 139 9.78 -13.62 -5.76
CA ASN A 139 10.81 -12.67 -5.34
C ASN A 139 10.49 -12.12 -3.95
N VAL A 140 11.51 -12.05 -3.10
CA VAL A 140 11.40 -11.49 -1.74
C VAL A 140 12.20 -10.19 -1.66
N TYR A 141 11.58 -9.13 -1.18
CA TYR A 141 12.18 -7.81 -1.03
C TYR A 141 12.05 -7.28 0.38
N ILE A 142 12.99 -6.39 0.76
CA ILE A 142 12.88 -5.61 2.01
C ILE A 142 12.08 -4.35 1.71
N ASP A 143 11.06 -4.13 2.53
CA ASP A 143 10.29 -2.89 2.55
C ASP A 143 11.04 -1.86 3.43
N GLU A 144 11.81 -0.99 2.79
CA GLU A 144 12.66 0.00 3.47
C GLU A 144 11.84 1.10 4.15
N ASP A 145 10.68 1.44 3.62
CA ASP A 145 9.80 2.49 4.17
C ASP A 145 9.24 2.15 5.55
N SER A 146 9.22 0.87 5.93
CA SER A 146 8.78 0.41 7.25
C SER A 146 9.81 0.61 8.37
N GLN A 147 11.03 1.09 8.08
CA GLN A 147 12.11 1.24 9.06
C GLN A 147 12.21 2.63 9.71
N GLU A 148 11.48 3.64 9.25
CA GLU A 148 11.64 5.02 9.72
C GLU A 148 10.97 5.37 11.06
N GLU A 149 10.16 4.49 11.67
CA GLU A 149 9.46 4.84 12.93
C GLU A 149 10.21 4.51 14.25
N SER A 150 11.47 4.06 14.23
CA SER A 150 12.20 3.71 15.45
C SER A 150 13.31 4.68 15.88
N HIS A 151 13.38 5.87 15.33
CA HIS A 151 14.26 6.89 15.87
C HIS A 151 13.59 7.60 17.05
N HIS A 152 13.72 7.01 18.25
CA HIS A 152 13.61 7.72 19.49
C HIS A 152 14.60 8.88 19.49
N HIS A 153 14.08 10.10 19.30
CA HIS A 153 14.82 11.30 19.66
C HIS A 153 14.95 11.33 21.19
N ASP A 154 16.07 10.84 21.70
CA ASP A 154 16.54 11.18 23.02
C ASP A 154 16.79 12.69 23.01
N HIS A 155 15.84 13.46 23.54
CA HIS A 155 16.04 14.85 23.88
C HIS A 155 17.04 14.90 25.04
N HIS A 156 18.31 15.08 24.71
CA HIS A 156 19.26 15.56 25.69
C HIS A 156 18.89 17.01 26.04
N ASP A 157 18.27 17.16 27.21
CA ASP A 157 18.16 18.46 27.90
C ASP A 157 19.58 18.96 28.18
N HIS A 158 20.06 19.84 27.33
CA HIS A 158 21.22 20.67 27.64
C HIS A 158 20.73 21.92 28.38
N ASP A 159 20.73 21.83 29.72
CA ASP A 159 20.70 23.00 30.58
C ASP A 159 21.91 23.87 30.31
N HIS A 160 21.78 24.87 29.46
CA HIS A 160 22.72 25.97 29.34
C HIS A 160 22.31 27.06 30.30
N ASP A 161 22.83 26.98 31.52
CA ASP A 161 22.92 28.11 32.47
C ASP A 161 23.82 29.19 31.85
N HIS A 162 23.23 30.14 31.13
CA HIS A 162 23.90 31.38 30.75
C HIS A 162 23.68 32.45 31.81
N SER A 163 24.55 32.44 32.83
CA SER A 163 24.77 33.58 33.72
C SER A 163 25.30 34.77 32.91
N CYS A 164 24.44 35.70 32.56
CA CYS A 164 24.82 36.99 32.00
C CYS A 164 25.29 37.91 33.13
N GLY A 165 26.60 37.90 33.38
CA GLY A 165 27.27 38.93 34.22
C GLY A 165 27.35 40.22 33.45
N CYS A 166 26.52 41.19 33.81
CA CYS A 166 26.64 42.57 33.35
C CYS A 166 27.79 43.23 34.09
N HIS A 167 28.92 43.45 33.44
CA HIS A 167 29.94 44.44 33.85
C HIS A 167 29.66 45.75 33.14
N SER A 168 29.33 46.74 33.94
CA SER A 168 29.30 48.14 33.57
C SER A 168 30.72 48.70 33.55
N ASP A 169 31.18 49.17 32.37
CA ASP A 169 32.13 50.29 32.29
C ASP A 169 32.04 50.98 30.92
N GLU A 170 31.75 52.20 31.04
CA GLU A 170 31.94 53.42 30.23
C GLU A 170 32.36 53.35 28.74
N GLY A 171 31.50 53.94 27.93
CA GLY A 171 31.91 54.82 26.81
C GLY A 171 32.15 54.12 25.45
N HIS A 172 31.20 54.26 24.55
CA HIS A 172 31.36 54.88 23.21
C HIS A 172 30.14 54.59 22.31
N ASP A 173 29.58 55.65 21.80
CA ASP A 173 28.59 55.70 20.70
C ASP A 173 28.97 54.78 19.54
N LYS A 174 28.05 53.88 19.16
CA LYS A 174 27.79 53.47 17.77
C LYS A 174 26.46 52.76 17.64
N SER A 175 25.60 53.39 16.86
CA SER A 175 24.28 52.93 16.45
C SER A 175 24.34 51.55 15.81
N CYS A 176 23.63 50.56 16.36
CA CYS A 176 23.25 49.34 15.68
C CYS A 176 21.80 49.43 15.24
N GLY A 177 21.61 49.66 13.95
CA GLY A 177 20.30 49.62 13.31
C GLY A 177 19.87 48.16 13.07
N CYS A 178 18.86 47.70 13.80
CA CYS A 178 18.16 46.46 13.49
C CYS A 178 16.94 46.77 12.61
N GLY A 179 17.12 46.67 11.30
CA GLY A 179 16.03 46.68 10.32
C GLY A 179 15.49 45.29 10.08
N GLY A 180 14.46 44.90 10.79
CA GLY A 180 13.66 43.72 10.50
C GLY A 180 12.40 44.14 9.75
N SER A 181 12.33 43.86 8.46
CA SER A 181 11.14 44.06 7.64
C SER A 181 10.32 42.77 7.65
N CYS A 182 9.14 42.81 8.28
CA CYS A 182 8.07 41.86 8.07
C CYS A 182 7.22 42.33 6.91
N ASN A 183 7.03 41.54 5.88
CA ASN A 183 5.94 41.73 4.93
C ASN A 183 5.31 40.39 4.59
N ASN A 184 4.01 40.32 4.84
CA ASN A 184 2.90 39.52 4.26
C ASN A 184 3.18 38.14 3.71
#